data_bcbe1a5a1f09382219a0ec57b35282e7
#
_entry.id   bcbe1a5a1f09382219a0ec57b35282e7
#
_cell.length_a   1.000
_cell.length_b   1.000
_cell.length_c   1.000
_cell.angle_alpha   90.00
_cell.angle_beta   90.00
_cell.angle_gamma   90.00
#
_symmetry.space_group_name_H-M   'P 1'
#
loop_
_entity.id
_entity.type
_entity.pdbx_description
1 polymer ?
#
loop_
_entity_poly.entity_id
_entity_poly.type
_entity_poly.pdbx_seq_one_letter_code
_entity_poly.pdbx_strand_id
1 'polypeptide(L)'
;MIELTIQIEELISNNATDFQISKVFKTYYKNYLDSIDTTVETTGGKDFFIKHTKHTDKFLILLYKYILRKNFASHQPMSSSIPISLIALGSYGREQLCIYSDIDIMLLYENVKGYNLKNIMEEFITLAWDCGLKLGSRVHELKEISDAVKEDITIKSSILESRLIYGSKNLWFGYENVLSKIRKTNQKEFVLDKLEEHKQRLLKYPLKMEPNIKDGYGGIRESNMMYWMANILYGVTNTKDLIGIEFTEDE
;
A
#
# COMPACT_ATOMS: atom_id res chain seq x y z
N MET A 1 -5.81 14.39 13.62
CA MET A 1 -5.35 14.86 12.29
C MET A 1 -5.40 16.36 12.11
N ILE A 2 -6.52 17.04 12.36
CA ILE A 2 -6.62 18.52 12.21
C ILE A 2 -5.60 19.22 13.12
N GLU A 3 -5.56 18.87 14.40
CA GLU A 3 -4.59 19.42 15.36
C GLU A 3 -3.13 19.18 14.93
N LEU A 4 -2.81 17.96 14.43
CA LEU A 4 -1.49 17.66 13.90
C LEU A 4 -1.15 18.57 12.72
N THR A 5 -2.09 18.78 11.79
CA THR A 5 -1.87 19.67 10.65
C THR A 5 -1.56 21.09 11.10
N ILE A 6 -2.31 21.63 12.05
CA ILE A 6 -2.09 22.98 12.63
C ILE A 6 -0.70 23.05 13.28
N GLN A 7 -0.35 22.06 14.11
CA GLN A 7 0.95 22.01 14.77
C GLN A 7 2.13 21.96 13.78
N ILE A 8 2.00 21.19 12.69
CA ILE A 8 3.03 21.13 11.65
C ILE A 8 3.15 22.48 10.93
N GLU A 9 2.03 23.14 10.61
CA GLU A 9 2.06 24.46 9.97
C GLU A 9 2.70 25.53 10.88
N GLU A 10 2.44 25.51 12.18
CA GLU A 10 3.10 26.37 13.16
C GLU A 10 4.62 26.13 13.21
N LEU A 11 5.03 24.86 13.22
CA LEU A 11 6.47 24.50 13.22
C LEU A 11 7.17 24.97 11.94
N ILE A 12 6.55 24.79 10.78
CA ILE A 12 7.07 25.27 9.50
C ILE A 12 7.22 26.80 9.53
N SER A 13 6.21 27.51 10.03
CA SER A 13 6.20 28.97 10.13
C SER A 13 7.29 29.51 11.06
N ASN A 14 7.67 28.71 12.07
CA ASN A 14 8.74 29.01 13.02
C ASN A 14 10.12 28.49 12.58
N ASN A 15 10.27 28.07 11.32
CA ASN A 15 11.53 27.50 10.75
C ASN A 15 12.07 26.31 11.56
N ALA A 16 11.18 25.44 12.06
CA ALA A 16 11.59 24.23 12.77
C ALA A 16 12.40 23.30 11.85
N THR A 17 13.34 22.58 12.43
CA THR A 17 14.15 21.60 11.70
C THR A 17 13.32 20.36 11.32
N ASP A 18 13.75 19.64 10.27
CA ASP A 18 13.13 18.38 9.86
C ASP A 18 13.08 17.36 11.02
N PHE A 19 14.09 17.37 11.88
CA PHE A 19 14.14 16.52 13.08
C PHE A 19 13.01 16.87 14.07
N GLN A 20 12.74 18.15 14.30
CA GLN A 20 11.65 18.57 15.20
C GLN A 20 10.29 18.17 14.64
N ILE A 21 10.12 18.33 13.34
CA ILE A 21 8.88 17.99 12.63
C ILE A 21 8.67 16.46 12.61
N SER A 22 9.70 15.68 12.29
CA SER A 22 9.60 14.20 12.29
C SER A 22 9.29 13.66 13.69
N LYS A 23 9.82 14.28 14.74
CA LYS A 23 9.51 13.92 16.14
C LYS A 23 8.03 14.11 16.46
N VAL A 24 7.41 15.17 15.99
CA VAL A 24 5.97 15.42 16.18
C VAL A 24 5.14 14.39 15.44
N PHE A 25 5.45 14.11 14.18
CA PHE A 25 4.80 13.05 13.41
C PHE A 25 4.93 11.68 14.10
N LYS A 26 6.14 11.32 14.54
CA LYS A 26 6.42 10.07 15.25
C LYS A 26 5.60 9.94 16.54
N THR A 27 5.58 11.00 17.35
CA THR A 27 4.82 11.03 18.61
C THR A 27 3.33 10.86 18.34
N TYR A 28 2.80 11.56 17.35
CA TYR A 28 1.39 11.44 16.95
C TYR A 28 1.03 10.01 16.53
N TYR A 29 1.85 9.42 15.64
CA TYR A 29 1.57 8.08 15.12
C TYR A 29 1.68 7.01 16.22
N LYS A 30 2.67 7.13 17.11
CA LYS A 30 2.79 6.27 18.29
C LYS A 30 1.56 6.37 19.18
N ASN A 31 1.15 7.58 19.57
CA ASN A 31 -0.03 7.79 20.40
C ASN A 31 -1.30 7.23 19.75
N TYR A 32 -1.40 7.34 18.44
CA TYR A 32 -2.49 6.72 17.69
C TYR A 32 -2.46 5.19 17.83
N LEU A 33 -1.31 4.54 17.60
CA LEU A 33 -1.19 3.08 17.75
C LEU A 33 -1.49 2.64 19.20
N ASP A 34 -0.96 3.33 20.18
CA ASP A 34 -1.21 3.05 21.62
C ASP A 34 -2.72 3.17 21.95
N SER A 35 -3.44 4.09 21.28
CA SER A 35 -4.89 4.24 21.47
C SER A 35 -5.71 3.11 20.85
N ILE A 36 -5.18 2.44 19.82
CA ILE A 36 -5.87 1.34 19.13
C ILE A 36 -5.91 0.09 20.00
N ASP A 37 -4.85 -0.24 20.74
CA ASP A 37 -4.78 -1.46 21.56
C ASP A 37 -5.94 -1.56 22.55
N THR A 38 -6.47 -0.42 23.02
CA THR A 38 -7.65 -0.39 23.90
C THR A 38 -8.98 -0.55 23.16
N THR A 39 -9.02 -0.28 21.86
CA THR A 39 -10.26 -0.30 21.05
C THR A 39 -10.45 -1.59 20.28
N VAL A 40 -9.40 -2.36 20.03
CA VAL A 40 -9.47 -3.66 19.32
C VAL A 40 -10.27 -4.68 20.12
N GLU A 41 -10.17 -4.68 21.43
CA GLU A 41 -10.97 -5.55 22.31
C GLU A 41 -12.47 -5.29 22.20
N THR A 42 -12.87 -4.06 21.84
CA THR A 42 -14.28 -3.63 21.80
C THR A 42 -14.87 -3.49 20.40
N THR A 43 -14.05 -3.29 19.38
CA THR A 43 -14.52 -2.95 18.02
C THR A 43 -13.88 -3.78 16.90
N GLY A 44 -13.41 -4.97 17.17
CA GLY A 44 -12.76 -5.85 16.20
C GLY A 44 -13.57 -6.08 14.92
N GLY A 45 -12.91 -6.58 13.88
CA GLY A 45 -13.54 -6.96 12.62
C GLY A 45 -13.23 -6.01 11.45
N LYS A 46 -14.01 -6.13 10.38
CA LYS A 46 -13.78 -5.43 9.10
C LYS A 46 -13.74 -3.91 9.25
N ASP A 47 -14.61 -3.35 10.05
CA ASP A 47 -14.70 -1.89 10.25
C ASP A 47 -13.45 -1.32 10.91
N PHE A 48 -12.81 -2.09 11.78
CA PHE A 48 -11.53 -1.73 12.37
C PHE A 48 -10.45 -1.56 11.30
N PHE A 49 -10.28 -2.56 10.42
CA PHE A 49 -9.27 -2.50 9.35
C PHE A 49 -9.48 -1.33 8.41
N ILE A 50 -10.73 -1.05 8.03
CA ILE A 50 -11.08 0.10 7.19
C ILE A 50 -10.72 1.41 7.88
N LYS A 51 -11.08 1.57 9.16
CA LYS A 51 -10.77 2.79 9.94
C LYS A 51 -9.26 2.98 10.10
N HIS A 52 -8.53 1.90 10.44
CA HIS A 52 -7.08 1.95 10.57
C HIS A 52 -6.41 2.29 9.25
N THR A 53 -6.81 1.66 8.15
CA THR A 53 -6.33 1.97 6.80
C THR A 53 -6.56 3.43 6.44
N LYS A 54 -7.77 3.95 6.64
CA LYS A 54 -8.09 5.37 6.35
C LYS A 54 -7.33 6.35 7.22
N HIS A 55 -7.03 5.99 8.47
CA HIS A 55 -6.18 6.81 9.32
C HIS A 55 -4.74 6.86 8.79
N THR A 56 -4.20 5.70 8.42
CA THR A 56 -2.86 5.57 7.82
C THR A 56 -2.77 6.32 6.48
N ASP A 57 -3.82 6.24 5.64
CA ASP A 57 -3.89 7.03 4.39
C ASP A 57 -3.74 8.53 4.69
N LYS A 58 -4.52 9.05 5.63
CA LYS A 58 -4.48 10.49 6.02
C LYS A 58 -3.11 10.88 6.56
N PHE A 59 -2.47 10.01 7.31
CA PHE A 59 -1.15 10.24 7.85
C PHE A 59 -0.09 10.29 6.75
N LEU A 60 -0.06 9.31 5.84
CA LEU A 60 0.85 9.30 4.70
C LEU A 60 0.63 10.49 3.75
N ILE A 61 -0.63 10.88 3.52
CA ILE A 61 -0.96 12.08 2.74
C ILE A 61 -0.36 13.34 3.40
N LEU A 62 -0.43 13.44 4.73
CA LEU A 62 0.11 14.59 5.44
C LEU A 62 1.65 14.64 5.36
N LEU A 63 2.34 13.48 5.51
CA LEU A 63 3.78 13.37 5.29
C LEU A 63 4.17 13.81 3.87
N TYR A 64 3.43 13.29 2.87
CA TYR A 64 3.71 13.63 1.47
C TYR A 64 3.50 15.12 1.17
N LYS A 65 2.43 15.73 1.70
CA LYS A 65 2.17 17.16 1.58
C LYS A 65 3.26 18.01 2.24
N TYR A 66 3.77 17.56 3.39
CA TYR A 66 4.90 18.23 4.05
C TYR A 66 6.14 18.22 3.16
N ILE A 67 6.50 17.08 2.57
CA ILE A 67 7.64 16.98 1.65
C ILE A 67 7.46 17.87 0.41
N LEU A 68 6.24 17.91 -0.17
CA LEU A 68 5.96 18.82 -1.27
C LEU A 68 6.14 20.29 -0.86
N ARG A 69 5.64 20.67 0.31
CA ARG A 69 5.79 22.03 0.82
C ARG A 69 7.25 22.40 1.03
N LYS A 70 8.06 21.50 1.56
CA LYS A 70 9.50 21.69 1.74
C LYS A 70 10.21 21.92 0.40
N ASN A 71 9.87 21.14 -0.62
CA ASN A 71 10.52 21.20 -1.93
C ASN A 71 10.04 22.36 -2.82
N PHE A 72 8.82 22.85 -2.64
CA PHE A 72 8.20 23.87 -3.50
C PHE A 72 7.90 25.19 -2.75
N ALA A 73 8.33 25.31 -1.51
CA ALA A 73 8.15 26.51 -0.66
C ALA A 73 6.70 27.00 -0.60
N SER A 74 6.45 28.27 -0.94
CA SER A 74 5.11 28.88 -0.90
C SER A 74 4.18 28.41 -2.00
N HIS A 75 4.68 27.76 -3.04
CA HIS A 75 3.89 27.24 -4.16
C HIS A 75 3.57 25.77 -3.89
N GLN A 76 2.45 25.49 -3.24
CA GLN A 76 1.96 24.11 -3.16
C GLN A 76 1.41 23.68 -4.53
N PRO A 77 2.08 22.78 -5.24
CA PRO A 77 1.54 22.26 -6.49
C PRO A 77 0.26 21.47 -6.21
N MET A 78 -0.71 21.54 -7.12
CA MET A 78 -1.87 20.66 -7.03
C MET A 78 -1.39 19.20 -7.03
N SER A 79 -2.10 18.33 -6.33
CA SER A 79 -1.76 16.90 -6.26
C SER A 79 -1.63 16.23 -7.63
N SER A 80 -2.37 16.74 -8.63
CA SER A 80 -2.34 16.23 -10.00
C SER A 80 -1.18 16.77 -10.86
N SER A 81 -0.48 17.83 -10.41
CA SER A 81 0.58 18.46 -11.20
C SER A 81 1.95 17.84 -10.98
N ILE A 82 2.15 17.16 -9.85
CA ILE A 82 3.38 16.38 -9.60
C ILE A 82 3.17 14.99 -10.17
N PRO A 83 4.04 14.52 -11.09
CA PRO A 83 3.90 13.21 -11.72
C PRO A 83 4.36 12.07 -10.81
N ILE A 84 3.80 12.02 -9.61
CA ILE A 84 3.95 10.95 -8.61
C ILE A 84 2.57 10.54 -8.13
N SER A 85 2.34 9.22 -8.00
CA SER A 85 1.19 8.64 -7.34
C SER A 85 1.64 7.74 -6.18
N LEU A 86 1.10 7.99 -5.01
CA LEU A 86 1.26 7.13 -3.83
C LEU A 86 0.17 6.08 -3.86
N ILE A 87 0.57 4.81 -3.93
CA ILE A 87 -0.31 3.67 -4.15
C ILE A 87 -0.13 2.69 -3.00
N ALA A 88 -1.22 2.25 -2.39
CA ALA A 88 -1.26 1.15 -1.43
C ALA A 88 -1.23 -0.19 -2.16
N LEU A 89 -0.52 -1.17 -1.60
CA LEU A 89 -0.37 -2.51 -2.15
C LEU A 89 -0.81 -3.58 -1.12
N GLY A 90 -1.07 -4.79 -1.59
CA GLY A 90 -1.35 -5.94 -0.74
C GLY A 90 -2.51 -5.72 0.22
N SER A 91 -2.35 -6.13 1.49
CA SER A 91 -3.39 -5.97 2.53
C SER A 91 -3.78 -4.51 2.76
N TYR A 92 -2.82 -3.60 2.64
CA TYR A 92 -3.08 -2.17 2.73
C TYR A 92 -3.90 -1.67 1.53
N GLY A 93 -3.62 -2.20 0.33
CA GLY A 93 -4.41 -1.91 -0.88
C GLY A 93 -5.87 -2.37 -0.74
N ARG A 94 -6.12 -3.55 -0.13
CA ARG A 94 -7.45 -4.11 0.13
C ARG A 94 -8.21 -3.45 1.29
N GLU A 95 -7.66 -2.44 1.93
CA GLU A 95 -8.21 -1.83 3.17
C GLU A 95 -8.29 -2.83 4.34
N GLN A 96 -7.32 -3.74 4.43
CA GLN A 96 -7.20 -4.77 5.47
C GLN A 96 -5.87 -4.65 6.24
N LEU A 97 -5.41 -3.43 6.47
CA LEU A 97 -4.18 -3.18 7.21
C LEU A 97 -4.33 -3.59 8.67
N CYS A 98 -3.51 -4.54 9.12
CA CYS A 98 -3.39 -4.90 10.53
C CYS A 98 -2.38 -3.97 11.25
N ILE A 99 -2.53 -3.79 12.56
CA ILE A 99 -1.69 -2.91 13.38
C ILE A 99 -0.20 -3.26 13.27
N TYR A 100 0.12 -4.55 13.24
CA TYR A 100 1.50 -5.06 13.22
C TYR A 100 2.00 -5.39 11.82
N SER A 101 1.18 -5.18 10.78
CA SER A 101 1.58 -5.39 9.38
C SER A 101 2.52 -4.30 8.90
N ASP A 102 3.37 -4.65 7.95
CA ASP A 102 4.07 -3.67 7.16
C ASP A 102 3.08 -2.88 6.29
N ILE A 103 3.37 -1.61 6.07
CA ILE A 103 2.60 -0.72 5.20
C ILE A 103 3.24 -0.78 3.82
N ASP A 104 2.67 -1.61 2.94
CA ASP A 104 3.19 -1.78 1.58
C ASP A 104 2.70 -0.68 0.66
N ILE A 105 3.63 0.11 0.12
CA ILE A 105 3.33 1.18 -0.83
C ILE A 105 4.16 1.09 -2.10
N MET A 106 3.64 1.70 -3.15
CA MET A 106 4.39 1.99 -4.37
C MET A 106 4.34 3.50 -4.65
N LEU A 107 5.49 4.09 -4.86
CA LEU A 107 5.64 5.40 -5.47
C LEU A 107 5.77 5.19 -6.99
N LEU A 108 4.68 5.41 -7.68
CA LEU A 108 4.64 5.39 -9.14
C LEU A 108 4.96 6.78 -9.64
N TYR A 109 5.85 6.90 -10.63
CA TYR A 109 6.20 8.18 -11.20
C TYR A 109 6.33 8.15 -12.72
N GLU A 110 6.30 9.31 -13.32
CA GLU A 110 6.66 9.54 -14.71
C GLU A 110 7.75 10.60 -14.76
N ASN A 111 8.86 10.28 -15.41
CA ASN A 111 10.00 11.19 -15.46
C ASN A 111 9.71 12.40 -16.34
N VAL A 112 9.57 13.56 -15.76
CA VAL A 112 9.27 14.83 -16.42
C VAL A 112 10.40 15.83 -16.16
N LYS A 113 10.90 16.47 -17.20
CA LYS A 113 11.95 17.50 -17.07
C LYS A 113 11.48 18.63 -16.16
N GLY A 114 12.38 19.09 -15.30
CA GLY A 114 12.13 20.20 -14.38
C GLY A 114 11.71 19.81 -12.95
N TYR A 115 11.46 18.52 -12.68
CA TYR A 115 11.17 18.01 -11.35
C TYR A 115 12.30 17.12 -10.85
N ASN A 116 12.75 17.33 -9.61
CA ASN A 116 13.62 16.39 -8.90
C ASN A 116 12.79 15.35 -8.15
N LEU A 117 12.09 14.49 -8.92
CA LEU A 117 11.17 13.50 -8.36
C LEU A 117 11.88 12.50 -7.44
N LYS A 118 13.14 12.15 -7.77
CA LYS A 118 13.94 11.22 -6.97
C LYS A 118 14.11 11.76 -5.55
N ASN A 119 14.49 13.02 -5.40
CA ASN A 119 14.66 13.64 -4.08
C ASN A 119 13.36 13.65 -3.28
N ILE A 120 12.23 13.99 -3.92
CA ILE A 120 10.92 14.01 -3.27
C ILE A 120 10.55 12.62 -2.73
N MET A 121 10.77 11.56 -3.53
CA MET A 121 10.46 10.20 -3.13
C MET A 121 11.38 9.69 -2.02
N GLU A 122 12.68 9.96 -2.10
CA GLU A 122 13.67 9.61 -1.08
C GLU A 122 13.38 10.30 0.26
N GLU A 123 13.10 11.59 0.23
CA GLU A 123 12.75 12.35 1.44
C GLU A 123 11.44 11.83 2.07
N PHE A 124 10.44 11.51 1.25
CA PHE A 124 9.18 10.95 1.74
C PHE A 124 9.40 9.59 2.45
N ILE A 125 10.14 8.68 1.82
CA ILE A 125 10.42 7.36 2.39
C ILE A 125 11.22 7.50 3.70
N THR A 126 12.25 8.35 3.70
CA THR A 126 13.09 8.61 4.88
C THR A 126 12.26 9.17 6.03
N LEU A 127 11.41 10.18 5.76
CA LEU A 127 10.53 10.76 6.77
C LEU A 127 9.56 9.72 7.34
N ALA A 128 8.99 8.86 6.49
CA ALA A 128 8.09 7.81 6.93
C ALA A 128 8.79 6.80 7.88
N TRP A 129 10.02 6.41 7.58
CA TRP A 129 10.84 5.57 8.48
C TRP A 129 11.20 6.29 9.78
N ASP A 130 11.57 7.57 9.73
CA ASP A 130 11.85 8.38 10.92
C ASP A 130 10.64 8.52 11.84
N CYS A 131 9.44 8.53 11.27
CA CYS A 131 8.19 8.48 12.03
C CYS A 131 7.89 7.11 12.67
N GLY A 132 8.72 6.09 12.38
CA GLY A 132 8.56 4.74 12.94
C GLY A 132 7.58 3.86 12.16
N LEU A 133 7.21 4.24 10.94
CA LEU A 133 6.39 3.39 10.09
C LEU A 133 7.21 2.19 9.60
N LYS A 134 6.64 0.99 9.70
CA LYS A 134 7.16 -0.21 9.05
C LYS A 134 6.75 -0.18 7.57
N LEU A 135 7.49 0.58 6.77
CA LEU A 135 7.15 0.84 5.38
C LEU A 135 7.89 -0.13 4.46
N GLY A 136 7.13 -0.98 3.76
CA GLY A 136 7.58 -1.68 2.56
C GLY A 136 7.36 -0.78 1.36
N SER A 137 8.44 -0.25 0.77
CA SER A 137 8.33 0.71 -0.33
C SER A 137 8.90 0.15 -1.63
N ARG A 138 8.17 0.38 -2.73
CA ARG A 138 8.62 0.15 -4.11
C ARG A 138 8.55 1.46 -4.87
N VAL A 139 9.48 1.66 -5.80
CA VAL A 139 9.52 2.85 -6.68
C VAL A 139 9.61 2.35 -8.11
N HIS A 140 8.64 2.72 -8.94
CA HIS A 140 8.62 2.32 -10.34
C HIS A 140 8.23 3.47 -11.26
N GLU A 141 8.88 3.59 -12.39
CA GLU A 141 8.40 4.41 -13.49
C GLU A 141 7.26 3.67 -14.21
N LEU A 142 6.22 4.40 -14.62
CA LEU A 142 5.03 3.79 -15.25
C LEU A 142 5.38 2.85 -16.42
N LYS A 143 6.36 3.26 -17.24
CA LYS A 143 6.79 2.47 -18.41
C LYS A 143 7.47 1.14 -18.04
N GLU A 144 8.04 1.02 -16.83
CA GLU A 144 8.80 -0.15 -16.36
C GLU A 144 7.92 -1.21 -15.69
N ILE A 145 6.69 -0.87 -15.31
CA ILE A 145 5.79 -1.79 -14.58
C ILE A 145 5.60 -3.12 -15.32
N SER A 146 5.40 -3.07 -16.64
CA SER A 146 5.16 -4.26 -17.46
C SER A 146 6.36 -5.22 -17.47
N ASP A 147 7.57 -4.70 -17.39
CA ASP A 147 8.79 -5.52 -17.38
C ASP A 147 9.09 -6.02 -15.96
N ALA A 148 8.95 -5.17 -14.95
CA ALA A 148 9.08 -5.56 -13.55
C ALA A 148 8.17 -6.74 -13.17
N VAL A 149 6.95 -6.78 -13.70
CA VAL A 149 5.98 -7.87 -13.49
C VAL A 149 6.42 -9.19 -14.12
N LYS A 150 7.15 -9.15 -15.24
CA LYS A 150 7.68 -10.38 -15.90
C LYS A 150 8.85 -10.96 -15.12
N GLU A 151 9.63 -10.11 -14.45
CA GLU A 151 10.81 -10.53 -13.70
C GLU A 151 10.46 -11.14 -12.34
N ASP A 152 9.39 -10.62 -11.68
CA ASP A 152 9.01 -11.06 -10.34
C ASP A 152 7.50 -11.23 -10.18
N ILE A 153 7.05 -12.47 -10.00
CA ILE A 153 5.66 -12.84 -9.77
C ILE A 153 5.08 -12.22 -8.48
N THR A 154 5.93 -11.89 -7.51
CA THR A 154 5.48 -11.25 -6.27
C THR A 154 5.06 -9.80 -6.51
N ILE A 155 5.73 -9.12 -7.46
CA ILE A 155 5.31 -7.80 -7.94
C ILE A 155 3.92 -7.92 -8.57
N LYS A 156 3.71 -8.90 -9.47
CA LYS A 156 2.41 -9.12 -10.12
C LYS A 156 1.30 -9.29 -9.08
N SER A 157 1.50 -10.15 -8.07
CA SER A 157 0.49 -10.34 -7.01
C SER A 157 0.19 -9.08 -6.23
N SER A 158 1.23 -8.32 -5.85
CA SER A 158 1.05 -7.10 -5.03
C SER A 158 0.30 -5.99 -5.75
N ILE A 159 0.54 -5.83 -7.07
CA ILE A 159 -0.13 -4.79 -7.87
C ILE A 159 -1.58 -5.12 -8.21
N LEU A 160 -2.00 -6.40 -8.18
CA LEU A 160 -3.40 -6.77 -8.36
C LEU A 160 -4.31 -6.17 -7.27
N GLU A 161 -3.74 -5.87 -6.12
CA GLU A 161 -4.41 -5.34 -4.93
C GLU A 161 -4.10 -3.85 -4.71
N SER A 162 -3.72 -3.15 -5.78
CA SER A 162 -3.33 -1.74 -5.70
C SER A 162 -4.53 -0.81 -5.55
N ARG A 163 -4.33 0.28 -4.77
CA ARG A 163 -5.30 1.35 -4.55
C ARG A 163 -4.57 2.69 -4.50
N LEU A 164 -5.10 3.70 -5.21
CA LEU A 164 -4.57 5.06 -5.12
C LEU A 164 -4.82 5.64 -3.73
N ILE A 165 -3.78 6.11 -3.05
CA ILE A 165 -3.88 6.88 -1.80
C ILE A 165 -3.95 8.37 -2.14
N TYR A 166 -2.97 8.88 -2.92
CA TYR A 166 -2.86 10.30 -3.23
C TYR A 166 -1.93 10.55 -4.42
N GLY A 167 -2.01 11.72 -5.04
CA GLY A 167 -1.10 12.16 -6.10
C GLY A 167 -1.77 12.31 -7.46
N SER A 168 -1.03 12.06 -8.53
CA SER A 168 -1.48 12.27 -9.91
C SER A 168 -2.53 11.25 -10.33
N LYS A 169 -3.77 11.71 -10.54
CA LYS A 169 -4.85 10.87 -11.06
C LYS A 169 -4.59 10.44 -12.51
N ASN A 170 -3.96 11.29 -13.31
CA ASN A 170 -3.64 10.96 -14.71
C ASN A 170 -2.65 9.79 -14.78
N LEU A 171 -1.63 9.82 -13.91
CA LEU A 171 -0.67 8.73 -13.78
C LEU A 171 -1.35 7.45 -13.28
N TRP A 172 -2.28 7.57 -12.33
CA TRP A 172 -3.08 6.44 -11.85
C TRP A 172 -3.91 5.81 -12.98
N PHE A 173 -4.61 6.61 -13.80
CA PHE A 173 -5.36 6.08 -14.96
C PHE A 173 -4.44 5.40 -15.98
N GLY A 174 -3.24 5.96 -16.22
CA GLY A 174 -2.24 5.29 -17.06
C GLY A 174 -1.84 3.92 -16.50
N TYR A 175 -1.64 3.84 -15.18
CA TYR A 175 -1.33 2.61 -14.47
C TYR A 175 -2.48 1.58 -14.53
N GLU A 176 -3.74 1.99 -14.34
CA GLU A 176 -4.90 1.09 -14.47
C GLU A 176 -5.00 0.47 -15.86
N ASN A 177 -4.66 1.21 -16.91
CA ASN A 177 -4.59 0.68 -18.26
C ASN A 177 -3.49 -0.39 -18.41
N VAL A 178 -2.31 -0.15 -17.83
CA VAL A 178 -1.22 -1.14 -17.79
C VAL A 178 -1.65 -2.37 -17.01
N LEU A 179 -2.24 -2.18 -15.83
CA LEU A 179 -2.72 -3.25 -14.96
C LEU A 179 -3.80 -4.11 -15.65
N SER A 180 -4.72 -3.49 -16.39
CA SER A 180 -5.72 -4.21 -17.20
C SER A 180 -5.10 -5.12 -18.25
N LYS A 181 -4.00 -4.69 -18.90
CA LYS A 181 -3.25 -5.54 -19.84
C LYS A 181 -2.53 -6.68 -19.12
N ILE A 182 -1.88 -6.40 -17.98
CA ILE A 182 -1.19 -7.40 -17.16
C ILE A 182 -2.15 -8.51 -16.72
N ARG A 183 -3.38 -8.17 -16.31
CA ARG A 183 -4.40 -9.16 -15.91
C ARG A 183 -4.76 -10.13 -17.06
N LYS A 184 -4.71 -9.67 -18.29
CA LYS A 184 -5.06 -10.47 -19.48
C LYS A 184 -3.88 -11.26 -20.07
N THR A 185 -2.66 -10.98 -19.61
CA THR A 185 -1.45 -11.57 -20.16
C THR A 185 -0.94 -12.71 -19.27
N ASN A 186 -0.59 -13.85 -19.90
CA ASN A 186 0.03 -14.99 -19.23
C ASN A 186 -0.75 -15.48 -17.97
N GLN A 187 -2.08 -15.56 -18.06
CA GLN A 187 -2.94 -15.95 -16.95
C GLN A 187 -2.63 -17.37 -16.46
N LYS A 188 -2.52 -18.34 -17.40
CA LYS A 188 -2.22 -19.73 -17.09
C LYS A 188 -0.86 -19.89 -16.43
N GLU A 189 0.16 -19.21 -16.95
CA GLU A 189 1.52 -19.21 -16.40
C GLU A 189 1.51 -18.68 -14.95
N PHE A 190 0.86 -17.54 -14.71
CA PHE A 190 0.72 -16.98 -13.36
C PHE A 190 0.09 -17.97 -12.37
N VAL A 191 -0.97 -18.66 -12.77
CA VAL A 191 -1.64 -19.67 -11.92
C VAL A 191 -0.69 -20.81 -11.60
N LEU A 192 0.01 -21.34 -12.60
CA LEU A 192 0.98 -22.44 -12.41
C LEU A 192 2.14 -22.05 -11.50
N ASP A 193 2.70 -20.86 -11.69
CA ASP A 193 3.79 -20.35 -10.87
C ASP A 193 3.35 -20.13 -9.42
N LYS A 194 2.12 -19.62 -9.20
CA LYS A 194 1.56 -19.49 -7.85
C LYS A 194 1.30 -20.82 -7.16
N LEU A 195 0.88 -21.84 -7.90
CA LEU A 195 0.73 -23.18 -7.37
C LEU A 195 2.08 -23.79 -6.98
N GLU A 196 3.12 -23.57 -7.78
CA GLU A 196 4.46 -24.03 -7.44
C GLU A 196 5.05 -23.28 -6.24
N GLU A 197 4.93 -21.94 -6.19
CA GLU A 197 5.30 -21.14 -5.01
C GLU A 197 4.60 -21.67 -3.75
N HIS A 198 3.31 -22.00 -3.86
CA HIS A 198 2.52 -22.56 -2.76
C HIS A 198 3.10 -23.89 -2.27
N LYS A 199 3.38 -24.84 -3.17
CA LYS A 199 3.99 -26.12 -2.81
C LYS A 199 5.32 -25.93 -2.09
N GLN A 200 6.19 -25.08 -2.62
CA GLN A 200 7.49 -24.78 -2.01
C GLN A 200 7.37 -24.15 -0.62
N ARG A 201 6.34 -23.31 -0.42
CA ARG A 201 6.05 -22.72 0.89
C ARG A 201 5.59 -23.78 1.89
N LEU A 202 4.69 -24.67 1.51
CA LEU A 202 4.19 -25.72 2.39
C LEU A 202 5.28 -26.70 2.85
N LEU A 203 6.30 -26.94 2.03
CA LEU A 203 7.46 -27.72 2.44
C LEU A 203 8.25 -27.07 3.59
N LYS A 204 8.25 -25.73 3.67
CA LYS A 204 8.90 -24.97 4.75
C LYS A 204 8.07 -24.94 6.04
N TYR A 205 6.76 -25.05 5.91
CA TYR A 205 5.80 -24.95 7.03
C TYR A 205 4.93 -26.22 7.12
N PRO A 206 5.52 -27.39 7.41
CA PRO A 206 4.75 -28.62 7.57
C PRO A 206 3.80 -28.51 8.76
N LEU A 207 2.72 -29.30 8.74
CA LEU A 207 1.79 -29.41 9.86
C LEU A 207 2.55 -29.84 11.13
N LYS A 208 2.44 -29.02 12.17
CA LYS A 208 3.00 -29.22 13.51
C LYS A 208 1.95 -28.93 14.56
N MET A 209 2.28 -29.19 15.82
CA MET A 209 1.40 -28.89 16.97
C MET A 209 1.05 -27.38 17.06
N GLU A 210 1.96 -26.52 16.59
CA GLU A 210 1.74 -25.08 16.43
C GLU A 210 1.68 -24.73 14.95
N PRO A 211 0.48 -24.66 14.33
CA PRO A 211 0.34 -24.38 12.91
C PRO A 211 0.67 -22.91 12.62
N ASN A 212 1.36 -22.66 11.48
CA ASN A 212 1.57 -21.32 10.98
C ASN A 212 0.28 -20.82 10.30
N ILE A 213 -0.46 -19.94 10.96
CA ILE A 213 -1.74 -19.41 10.47
C ILE A 213 -1.60 -18.49 9.24
N LYS A 214 -0.40 -18.00 8.95
CA LYS A 214 -0.13 -17.16 7.77
C LYS A 214 0.29 -17.99 6.57
N ASP A 215 1.28 -18.88 6.74
CA ASP A 215 1.99 -19.54 5.65
C ASP A 215 1.73 -21.05 5.56
N GLY A 216 1.12 -21.64 6.59
CA GLY A 216 0.78 -23.07 6.65
C GLY A 216 -0.50 -23.43 5.90
N TYR A 217 -0.87 -24.72 5.98
CA TYR A 217 -2.12 -25.24 5.40
C TYR A 217 -3.34 -24.53 5.96
N GLY A 218 -4.28 -24.13 5.10
CA GLY A 218 -5.47 -23.37 5.48
C GLY A 218 -5.17 -21.93 5.91
N GLY A 219 -3.94 -21.45 5.73
CA GLY A 219 -3.49 -20.15 6.20
C GLY A 219 -3.95 -18.98 5.32
N ILE A 220 -3.74 -17.76 5.82
CA ILE A 220 -4.16 -16.50 5.17
C ILE A 220 -3.61 -16.37 3.74
N ARG A 221 -2.39 -16.89 3.47
CA ARG A 221 -1.81 -16.83 2.14
C ARG A 221 -2.52 -17.70 1.11
N GLU A 222 -3.16 -18.80 1.53
CA GLU A 222 -3.97 -19.62 0.62
C GLU A 222 -5.23 -18.87 0.20
N SER A 223 -5.92 -18.20 1.14
CA SER A 223 -7.06 -17.35 0.81
C SER A 223 -6.66 -16.21 -0.14
N ASN A 224 -5.52 -15.56 0.12
CA ASN A 224 -5.01 -14.52 -0.78
C ASN A 224 -4.68 -15.08 -2.17
N MET A 225 -4.11 -16.28 -2.25
CA MET A 225 -3.80 -16.92 -3.52
C MET A 225 -5.04 -17.20 -4.35
N MET A 226 -6.11 -17.71 -3.75
CA MET A 226 -7.41 -17.89 -4.42
C MET A 226 -7.93 -16.56 -4.97
N TYR A 227 -7.86 -15.49 -4.18
CA TYR A 227 -8.27 -14.16 -4.61
C TYR A 227 -7.45 -13.65 -5.79
N TRP A 228 -6.12 -13.81 -5.79
CA TRP A 228 -5.27 -13.39 -6.90
C TRP A 228 -5.57 -14.19 -8.18
N MET A 229 -5.82 -15.50 -8.06
CA MET A 229 -6.21 -16.34 -9.20
C MET A 229 -7.56 -15.89 -9.77
N ALA A 230 -8.54 -15.64 -8.91
CA ALA A 230 -9.84 -15.14 -9.33
C ALA A 230 -9.76 -13.76 -10.00
N ASN A 231 -8.92 -12.86 -9.46
CA ASN A 231 -8.68 -11.56 -10.07
C ASN A 231 -8.09 -11.67 -11.49
N ILE A 232 -7.13 -12.58 -11.68
CA ILE A 232 -6.49 -12.80 -12.98
C ILE A 232 -7.43 -13.51 -13.97
N LEU A 233 -8.14 -14.53 -13.54
CA LEU A 233 -8.96 -15.38 -14.43
C LEU A 233 -10.30 -14.72 -14.78
N TYR A 234 -10.95 -14.09 -13.81
CA TYR A 234 -12.31 -13.56 -13.93
C TYR A 234 -12.40 -12.04 -13.82
N GLY A 235 -11.30 -11.35 -13.52
CA GLY A 235 -11.30 -9.90 -13.32
C GLY A 235 -11.96 -9.44 -12.02
N VAL A 236 -12.12 -10.35 -11.05
CA VAL A 236 -12.72 -10.08 -9.74
C VAL A 236 -11.87 -9.09 -8.95
N THR A 237 -12.48 -7.99 -8.53
CA THR A 237 -11.80 -6.96 -7.73
C THR A 237 -12.31 -6.91 -6.28
N ASN A 238 -13.43 -7.57 -6.00
CA ASN A 238 -14.03 -7.69 -4.67
C ASN A 238 -14.44 -9.14 -4.44
N THR A 239 -14.32 -9.65 -3.22
CA THR A 239 -14.76 -11.02 -2.88
C THR A 239 -16.23 -11.27 -3.17
N LYS A 240 -17.09 -10.25 -3.07
CA LYS A 240 -18.50 -10.36 -3.44
C LYS A 240 -18.74 -10.68 -4.93
N ASP A 241 -17.81 -10.32 -5.80
CA ASP A 241 -17.89 -10.59 -7.24
C ASP A 241 -17.67 -12.08 -7.56
N LEU A 242 -17.22 -12.90 -6.58
CA LEU A 242 -17.10 -14.35 -6.69
C LEU A 242 -18.45 -15.07 -6.58
N ILE A 243 -19.47 -14.43 -5.98
CA ILE A 243 -20.82 -14.97 -5.88
C ILE A 243 -21.40 -15.13 -7.29
N GLY A 244 -21.86 -16.30 -7.59
CA GLY A 244 -22.39 -16.63 -8.92
C GLY A 244 -21.35 -17.04 -9.98
N ILE A 245 -20.05 -16.99 -9.66
CA ILE A 245 -18.96 -17.51 -10.48
C ILE A 245 -18.47 -18.85 -9.89
N GLU A 246 -18.01 -18.82 -8.63
CA GLU A 246 -17.41 -19.98 -7.95
C GLU A 246 -18.09 -20.28 -6.59
N PHE A 247 -18.83 -19.31 -6.04
CA PHE A 247 -19.52 -19.43 -4.75
C PHE A 247 -21.01 -19.17 -4.88
N THR A 248 -21.80 -19.77 -3.98
CA THR A 248 -23.20 -19.44 -3.76
C THR A 248 -23.32 -18.28 -2.77
N GLU A 249 -24.54 -17.73 -2.59
CA GLU A 249 -24.79 -16.67 -1.60
C GLU A 249 -24.54 -17.13 -0.16
N ASP A 250 -24.65 -18.45 0.09
CA ASP A 250 -24.50 -19.06 1.42
C ASP A 250 -23.04 -19.38 1.77
N GLU A 251 -22.14 -19.37 0.80
CA GLU A 251 -20.68 -19.59 0.96
C GLU A 251 -19.91 -18.27 1.07
#